data_980e6f108a6cee8fb8f8d6e8d2ccd5ce
#
_entry.id   980e6f108a6cee8fb8f8d6e8d2ccd5ce
#
_cell.length_a   1.000
_cell.length_b   1.000
_cell.length_c   1.000
_cell.angle_alpha   90.00
_cell.angle_beta   90.00
_cell.angle_gamma   90.00
#
_symmetry.space_group_name_H-M   'P 1'
#
loop_
_entity.id
_entity.type
_entity.pdbx_description
1 polymer ?
#
loop_
_entity_poly.entity_id
_entity_poly.type
_entity_poly.pdbx_seq_one_letter_code
_entity_poly.pdbx_strand_id
1 'polypeptide(L)'
;DVAIDITYVAYYGNRDEFQMSTGAPPSKSYSWCYKMATISIVGEEVKFTLGMRPLRGYIPRSVLVEQLIDIASDHVSLETVYADAEFDSIGVIDALEEKGLSYLIRKSSDDRVDRFVADMDHDVAVKQSHEMKKTSGGESVTVTPTLVGVPPTRKEDETVTFVTNLQVSDSTKAARGRTRRIMGRYARRWGIENSYKSIKDFLAWTTSRNTAVRVFYFGFAVVLYDMWLVVDLLVQISLTVKQRLKPRVPARTFLNIVRKEMPVT
;
A
#
# COMPACT_ATOMS: atom_id res chain seq x y z
N ASP A 1 0.64 -7.81 10.05
CA ASP A 1 1.29 -7.02 9.00
C ASP A 1 0.23 -6.27 8.20
N VAL A 2 0.51 -5.02 7.85
CA VAL A 2 -0.35 -4.19 7.00
C VAL A 2 0.43 -3.60 5.85
N ALA A 3 -0.26 -3.20 4.79
CA ALA A 3 0.36 -2.41 3.74
C ALA A 3 -0.45 -1.14 3.47
N ILE A 4 0.26 -0.07 3.14
CA ILE A 4 -0.30 1.21 2.72
C ILE A 4 -0.01 1.37 1.24
N ASP A 5 -1.03 1.78 0.48
CA ASP A 5 -0.91 2.00 -0.94
C ASP A 5 -1.90 3.07 -1.42
N ILE A 6 -1.65 3.64 -2.61
CA ILE A 6 -2.47 4.69 -3.21
C ILE A 6 -3.08 4.19 -4.50
N THR A 7 -4.39 4.36 -4.62
CA THR A 7 -5.10 4.06 -5.86
C THR A 7 -5.62 5.32 -6.55
N TYR A 8 -5.62 5.27 -7.87
CA TYR A 8 -6.13 6.34 -8.74
C TYR A 8 -7.54 5.99 -9.18
N VAL A 9 -8.47 6.91 -8.96
CA VAL A 9 -9.86 6.80 -9.42
C VAL A 9 -10.08 7.82 -10.54
N ALA A 10 -10.52 7.36 -11.71
CA ALA A 10 -10.72 8.20 -12.88
C ALA A 10 -11.71 9.33 -12.61
N TYR A 11 -11.43 10.52 -13.15
CA TYR A 11 -12.32 11.66 -13.18
C TYR A 11 -12.50 12.17 -14.60
N TYR A 12 -13.75 12.23 -15.07
CA TYR A 12 -14.07 12.56 -16.45
C TYR A 12 -14.65 13.98 -16.62
N GLY A 13 -14.59 14.82 -15.57
CA GLY A 13 -14.97 16.22 -15.62
C GLY A 13 -13.78 17.16 -15.86
N ASN A 14 -14.02 18.46 -15.86
CA ASN A 14 -12.97 19.46 -15.96
C ASN A 14 -12.16 19.52 -14.66
N ARG A 15 -10.83 19.66 -14.81
CA ARG A 15 -9.90 19.67 -13.68
C ARG A 15 -10.31 20.66 -12.59
N ASP A 16 -10.61 21.87 -12.98
CA ASP A 16 -10.83 22.99 -12.06
C ASP A 16 -12.18 22.94 -11.32
N GLU A 17 -13.06 22.04 -11.74
CA GLU A 17 -14.38 21.84 -11.13
C GLU A 17 -14.36 20.86 -9.94
N PHE A 18 -13.23 20.20 -9.68
CA PHE A 18 -13.09 19.21 -8.62
C PHE A 18 -11.78 19.40 -7.87
N GLN A 19 -11.85 19.86 -6.62
CA GLN A 19 -10.69 20.22 -5.79
C GLN A 19 -9.64 19.13 -5.60
N MET A 20 -10.03 17.85 -5.68
CA MET A 20 -9.12 16.72 -5.56
C MET A 20 -8.59 16.24 -6.90
N SER A 21 -8.96 16.87 -8.00
CA SER A 21 -8.52 16.48 -9.33
C SER A 21 -7.01 16.67 -9.48
N THR A 22 -6.34 15.66 -9.95
CA THR A 22 -4.92 15.67 -10.28
C THR A 22 -4.69 15.01 -11.63
N GLY A 23 -3.53 15.27 -12.25
CA GLY A 23 -3.14 14.57 -13.47
C GLY A 23 -3.03 13.06 -13.23
N ALA A 24 -3.55 12.29 -14.16
CA ALA A 24 -3.39 10.84 -14.14
C ALA A 24 -1.97 10.44 -14.58
N PRO A 25 -1.44 9.29 -14.12
CA PRO A 25 -0.19 8.75 -14.63
C PRO A 25 -0.28 8.52 -16.15
N PRO A 26 0.82 8.70 -16.91
CA PRO A 26 0.83 8.53 -18.38
C PRO A 26 0.35 7.15 -18.87
N SER A 27 0.47 6.13 -18.02
CA SER A 27 0.02 4.76 -18.32
C SER A 27 -1.50 4.57 -18.26
N LYS A 28 -2.27 5.59 -17.88
CA LYS A 28 -3.74 5.52 -17.75
C LYS A 28 -4.44 6.09 -18.98
N SER A 29 -5.62 5.55 -19.28
CA SER A 29 -6.47 5.97 -20.41
C SER A 29 -7.33 7.21 -20.12
N TYR A 30 -7.16 7.86 -18.97
CA TYR A 30 -7.88 9.07 -18.56
C TYR A 30 -6.89 10.17 -18.16
N SER A 31 -7.27 11.44 -18.40
CA SER A 31 -6.39 12.59 -18.14
C SER A 31 -6.39 13.04 -16.68
N TRP A 32 -7.53 12.91 -16.00
CA TRP A 32 -7.72 13.39 -14.63
C TRP A 32 -8.15 12.25 -13.71
N CYS A 33 -7.68 12.31 -12.47
CA CYS A 33 -8.05 11.37 -11.42
C CYS A 33 -8.09 12.04 -10.06
N TYR A 34 -8.58 11.33 -9.07
CA TYR A 34 -8.33 11.62 -7.67
C TYR A 34 -7.70 10.39 -7.01
N LYS A 35 -6.96 10.64 -5.94
CA LYS A 35 -6.18 9.62 -5.27
C LYS A 35 -6.80 9.26 -3.92
N MET A 36 -6.86 7.96 -3.64
CA MET A 36 -7.28 7.42 -2.36
C MET A 36 -6.17 6.56 -1.81
N ALA A 37 -5.76 6.81 -0.56
CA ALA A 37 -4.84 5.95 0.17
C ALA A 37 -5.63 4.97 1.02
N THR A 38 -5.18 3.74 1.12
CA THR A 38 -5.76 2.72 1.99
C THR A 38 -4.68 2.04 2.81
N ILE A 39 -5.10 1.50 3.96
CA ILE A 39 -4.32 0.56 4.77
C ILE A 39 -5.08 -0.76 4.83
N SER A 40 -4.40 -1.85 4.48
CA SER A 40 -5.03 -3.17 4.37
C SER A 40 -4.18 -4.23 5.08
N ILE A 41 -4.82 -5.23 5.67
CA ILE A 41 -4.13 -6.42 6.17
C ILE A 41 -3.48 -7.13 5.00
N VAL A 42 -2.20 -7.50 5.16
CA VAL A 42 -1.46 -8.30 4.20
C VAL A 42 -1.02 -9.60 4.85
N GLY A 43 -1.74 -10.66 4.54
CA GLY A 43 -1.51 -12.01 5.00
C GLY A 43 -1.52 -12.99 3.84
N GLU A 44 -1.50 -14.27 4.19
CA GLU A 44 -1.54 -15.34 3.19
C GLU A 44 -2.98 -15.61 2.70
N GLU A 45 -4.01 -15.28 3.51
CA GLU A 45 -5.36 -15.75 3.27
C GLU A 45 -6.36 -14.67 2.85
N VAL A 46 -6.48 -13.56 3.58
CA VAL A 46 -7.51 -12.53 3.31
C VAL A 46 -6.93 -11.13 3.45
N LYS A 47 -7.38 -10.21 2.63
CA LYS A 47 -6.89 -8.82 2.54
C LYS A 47 -8.01 -7.83 2.79
N PHE A 48 -8.33 -7.62 4.06
CA PHE A 48 -9.29 -6.60 4.46
C PHE A 48 -8.69 -5.21 4.42
N THR A 49 -9.47 -4.25 3.98
CA THR A 49 -9.11 -2.83 4.02
C THR A 49 -9.58 -2.22 5.33
N LEU A 50 -8.65 -1.92 6.24
CA LEU A 50 -8.95 -1.40 7.57
C LEU A 50 -9.32 0.08 7.58
N GLY A 51 -8.83 0.83 6.59
CA GLY A 51 -9.08 2.26 6.53
C GLY A 51 -8.71 2.89 5.20
N MET A 52 -9.24 4.07 4.97
CA MET A 52 -8.93 4.87 3.79
C MET A 52 -8.89 6.35 4.09
N ARG A 53 -8.14 7.11 3.29
CA ARG A 53 -8.10 8.58 3.30
C ARG A 53 -8.00 9.12 1.88
N PRO A 54 -8.70 10.22 1.57
CA PRO A 54 -8.46 10.95 0.33
C PRO A 54 -7.10 11.64 0.39
N LEU A 55 -6.34 11.53 -0.69
CA LEU A 55 -5.07 12.21 -0.82
C LEU A 55 -5.29 13.61 -1.37
N ARG A 56 -4.98 14.61 -0.57
CA ARG A 56 -4.98 16.01 -0.96
C ARG A 56 -3.53 16.50 -1.08
N GLY A 57 -3.23 17.27 -2.14
CA GLY A 57 -1.88 17.67 -2.47
C GLY A 57 -1.10 18.46 -1.39
N TYR A 58 -1.82 19.04 -0.42
CA TYR A 58 -1.24 19.81 0.69
C TYR A 58 -1.01 18.98 1.97
N ILE A 59 -1.48 17.73 2.03
CA ILE A 59 -1.28 16.85 3.19
C ILE A 59 0.05 16.11 3.03
N PRO A 60 1.01 16.27 3.96
CA PRO A 60 2.24 15.49 3.98
C PRO A 60 1.94 13.99 4.04
N ARG A 61 2.81 13.18 3.42
CA ARG A 61 2.67 11.71 3.45
C ARG A 61 2.76 11.15 4.87
N SER A 62 3.57 11.75 5.75
CA SER A 62 3.67 11.37 7.16
C SER A 62 2.32 11.46 7.86
N VAL A 63 1.65 12.60 7.77
CA VAL A 63 0.31 12.83 8.37
C VAL A 63 -0.73 11.84 7.82
N LEU A 64 -0.66 11.56 6.50
CA LEU A 64 -1.54 10.56 5.90
C LEU A 64 -1.30 9.15 6.46
N VAL A 65 -0.03 8.76 6.61
CA VAL A 65 0.38 7.47 7.17
C VAL A 65 -0.05 7.36 8.64
N GLU A 66 0.21 8.38 9.45
CA GLU A 66 -0.24 8.43 10.85
C GLU A 66 -1.75 8.22 10.96
N GLN A 67 -2.55 8.96 10.19
CA GLN A 67 -4.01 8.81 10.19
C GLN A 67 -4.48 7.42 9.78
N LEU A 68 -3.82 6.78 8.82
CA LEU A 68 -4.17 5.42 8.40
C LEU A 68 -3.78 4.38 9.45
N ILE A 69 -2.62 4.57 10.10
CA ILE A 69 -2.16 3.71 11.21
C ILE A 69 -3.11 3.82 12.39
N ASP A 70 -3.51 5.03 12.78
CA ASP A 70 -4.43 5.26 13.88
C ASP A 70 -5.75 4.52 13.65
N ILE A 71 -6.35 4.66 12.45
CA ILE A 71 -7.57 3.92 12.09
C ILE A 71 -7.35 2.40 12.17
N ALA A 72 -6.25 1.89 11.66
CA ALA A 72 -6.00 0.45 11.65
C ALA A 72 -5.75 -0.08 13.05
N SER A 73 -5.09 0.69 13.90
CA SER A 73 -4.77 0.34 15.30
C SER A 73 -6.02 0.21 16.19
N ASP A 74 -7.11 0.88 15.85
CA ASP A 74 -8.40 0.71 16.51
C ASP A 74 -9.00 -0.69 16.31
N HIS A 75 -8.54 -1.42 15.30
CA HIS A 75 -9.10 -2.72 14.91
C HIS A 75 -8.15 -3.89 15.12
N VAL A 76 -6.84 -3.68 14.93
CA VAL A 76 -5.84 -4.75 14.97
C VAL A 76 -4.51 -4.25 15.54
N SER A 77 -3.76 -5.16 16.19
CA SER A 77 -2.37 -4.88 16.57
C SER A 77 -1.48 -4.87 15.34
N LEU A 78 -0.70 -3.80 15.18
CA LEU A 78 0.19 -3.60 14.04
C LEU A 78 1.62 -4.01 14.41
N GLU A 79 2.31 -4.71 13.52
CA GLU A 79 3.72 -5.09 13.69
C GLU A 79 4.60 -4.51 12.58
N THR A 80 4.25 -4.76 11.33
CA THR A 80 5.05 -4.33 10.17
C THR A 80 4.19 -3.63 9.13
N VAL A 81 4.66 -2.49 8.65
CA VAL A 81 4.06 -1.70 7.59
C VAL A 81 4.85 -1.87 6.30
N TYR A 82 4.20 -2.29 5.24
CA TYR A 82 4.75 -2.33 3.87
C TYR A 82 4.24 -1.13 3.08
N ALA A 83 5.12 -0.43 2.39
CA ALA A 83 4.72 0.68 1.52
C ALA A 83 5.61 0.78 0.27
N ASP A 84 5.06 1.36 -0.79
CA ASP A 84 5.81 1.57 -2.03
C ASP A 84 6.73 2.81 -1.96
N ALA A 85 7.44 3.09 -3.04
CA ALA A 85 8.37 4.20 -3.13
C ALA A 85 7.69 5.58 -3.04
N GLU A 86 6.39 5.70 -3.21
CA GLU A 86 5.66 6.97 -3.00
C GLU A 86 5.66 7.40 -1.51
N PHE A 87 5.94 6.45 -0.60
CA PHE A 87 6.06 6.67 0.85
C PHE A 87 7.52 6.76 1.33
N ASP A 88 8.50 6.66 0.43
CA ASP A 88 9.93 6.81 0.77
C ASP A 88 10.25 8.26 1.11
N SER A 89 10.05 8.61 2.36
CA SER A 89 10.37 9.95 2.87
C SER A 89 10.74 9.92 4.34
N ILE A 90 11.60 10.84 4.74
CA ILE A 90 12.08 10.98 6.13
C ILE A 90 10.90 11.11 7.10
N GLY A 91 9.92 11.95 6.79
CA GLY A 91 8.76 12.13 7.67
C GLY A 91 7.89 10.88 7.81
N VAL A 92 7.80 10.01 6.79
CA VAL A 92 7.09 8.74 6.91
C VAL A 92 7.86 7.76 7.78
N ILE A 93 9.17 7.66 7.59
CA ILE A 93 10.04 6.79 8.39
C ILE A 93 10.00 7.22 9.85
N ASP A 94 10.16 8.51 10.12
CA ASP A 94 10.09 9.11 11.45
C ASP A 94 8.77 8.78 12.16
N ALA A 95 7.65 9.01 11.49
CA ALA A 95 6.31 8.71 12.02
C ALA A 95 6.11 7.21 12.34
N LEU A 96 6.70 6.31 11.55
CA LEU A 96 6.65 4.87 11.81
C LEU A 96 7.52 4.48 13.00
N GLU A 97 8.71 5.08 13.13
CA GLU A 97 9.64 4.87 14.24
C GLU A 97 9.07 5.41 15.56
N GLU A 98 8.45 6.60 15.55
CA GLU A 98 7.76 7.17 16.70
C GLU A 98 6.62 6.28 17.21
N LYS A 99 5.92 5.60 16.31
CA LYS A 99 4.86 4.64 16.68
C LYS A 99 5.41 3.24 17.06
N GLY A 100 6.73 3.04 17.03
CA GLY A 100 7.39 1.77 17.35
C GLY A 100 7.08 0.65 16.35
N LEU A 101 6.70 0.99 15.12
CA LEU A 101 6.36 0.03 14.08
C LEU A 101 7.58 -0.39 13.26
N SER A 102 7.63 -1.67 12.91
CA SER A 102 8.55 -2.13 11.88
C SER A 102 8.04 -1.72 10.50
N TYR A 103 8.97 -1.49 9.58
CA TYR A 103 8.59 -1.13 8.22
C TYR A 103 9.49 -1.76 7.16
N LEU A 104 8.94 -1.89 5.97
CA LEU A 104 9.65 -2.26 4.74
C LEU A 104 9.11 -1.40 3.61
N ILE A 105 9.87 -0.37 3.23
CA ILE A 105 9.49 0.60 2.21
C ILE A 105 10.42 0.45 1.02
N ARG A 106 9.87 0.39 -0.20
CA ARG A 106 10.69 0.43 -1.41
C ARG A 106 11.40 1.77 -1.48
N LYS A 107 12.74 1.73 -1.61
CA LYS A 107 13.56 2.94 -1.72
C LYS A 107 13.55 3.45 -3.15
N SER A 108 13.31 4.75 -3.30
CA SER A 108 13.51 5.45 -4.58
C SER A 108 14.99 5.57 -4.90
N SER A 109 15.34 5.54 -6.20
CA SER A 109 16.72 5.74 -6.62
C SER A 109 17.17 7.19 -6.39
N ASP A 110 18.38 7.34 -5.90
CA ASP A 110 19.14 8.58 -5.83
C ASP A 110 20.64 8.25 -5.98
N ASP A 111 21.51 9.25 -6.12
CA ASP A 111 22.96 9.05 -6.33
C ASP A 111 23.65 8.20 -5.25
N ARG A 112 23.10 8.13 -4.04
CA ARG A 112 23.64 7.32 -2.95
C ARG A 112 23.21 5.87 -3.07
N VAL A 113 21.95 5.66 -3.48
CA VAL A 113 21.39 4.34 -3.75
C VAL A 113 22.05 3.74 -4.98
N ASP A 114 22.24 4.53 -6.05
CA ASP A 114 22.86 4.06 -7.27
C ASP A 114 24.33 3.62 -7.04
N ARG A 115 25.09 4.38 -6.24
CA ARG A 115 26.44 3.96 -5.83
C ARG A 115 26.41 2.69 -4.99
N PHE A 116 25.49 2.58 -4.04
CA PHE A 116 25.35 1.38 -3.22
C PHE A 116 25.02 0.15 -4.09
N VAL A 117 24.13 0.30 -5.08
CA VAL A 117 23.79 -0.77 -6.02
C VAL A 117 24.97 -1.15 -6.91
N ALA A 118 25.75 -0.16 -7.38
CA ALA A 118 26.94 -0.39 -8.20
C ALA A 118 28.04 -1.18 -7.45
N ASP A 119 28.13 -1.00 -6.14
CA ASP A 119 29.10 -1.67 -5.27
C ASP A 119 28.67 -3.09 -4.82
N MET A 120 27.49 -3.57 -5.27
CA MET A 120 26.97 -4.89 -4.87
C MET A 120 27.63 -6.04 -5.63
N ASP A 121 28.05 -7.08 -4.89
CA ASP A 121 28.62 -8.34 -5.42
C ASP A 121 27.56 -9.35 -5.90
N HIS A 122 26.57 -8.95 -6.69
CA HIS A 122 25.52 -9.83 -7.25
C HIS A 122 24.72 -10.66 -6.23
N ASP A 123 24.79 -10.34 -4.96
CA ASP A 123 24.00 -10.95 -3.87
C ASP A 123 23.31 -9.83 -3.06
N VAL A 124 22.51 -10.20 -2.07
CA VAL A 124 21.90 -9.24 -1.15
C VAL A 124 23.00 -8.44 -0.45
N ALA A 125 22.89 -7.14 -0.48
CA ALA A 125 23.76 -6.21 0.25
C ALA A 125 22.98 -5.43 1.29
N VAL A 126 23.60 -5.14 2.43
CA VAL A 126 23.01 -4.43 3.56
C VAL A 126 23.92 -3.31 4.01
N LYS A 127 23.41 -2.08 3.97
CA LYS A 127 24.06 -0.91 4.54
C LYS A 127 23.31 -0.46 5.79
N GLN A 128 23.90 -0.73 6.94
CA GLN A 128 23.39 -0.26 8.22
C GLN A 128 23.49 1.26 8.32
N SER A 129 22.57 1.88 9.06
CA SER A 129 22.59 3.32 9.36
C SER A 129 22.69 4.21 8.11
N HIS A 130 21.80 3.96 7.14
CA HIS A 130 21.66 4.83 5.96
C HIS A 130 21.07 6.17 6.38
N GLU A 131 21.94 7.15 6.63
CA GLU A 131 21.50 8.47 7.09
C GLU A 131 20.68 9.20 6.02
N MET A 132 19.47 9.60 6.40
CA MET A 132 18.59 10.47 5.63
C MET A 132 18.25 11.70 6.48
N LYS A 133 18.56 12.89 5.96
CA LYS A 133 18.39 14.16 6.68
C LYS A 133 17.57 15.16 5.87
N LYS A 134 16.63 15.81 6.53
CA LYS A 134 15.86 16.92 5.98
C LYS A 134 15.89 18.10 6.94
N THR A 135 16.21 19.27 6.43
CA THR A 135 16.16 20.53 7.19
C THR A 135 15.04 21.40 6.62
N SER A 136 14.15 21.87 7.45
CA SER A 136 13.04 22.75 7.05
C SER A 136 12.75 23.73 8.19
N GLY A 137 12.69 25.02 7.92
CA GLY A 137 12.35 26.05 8.92
C GLY A 137 13.32 26.15 10.11
N GLY A 138 14.59 25.71 9.96
CA GLY A 138 15.57 25.67 11.04
C GLY A 138 15.58 24.39 11.87
N GLU A 139 14.57 23.52 11.72
CA GLU A 139 14.52 22.20 12.33
C GLU A 139 15.10 21.14 11.40
N SER A 140 15.77 20.16 11.98
CA SER A 140 16.42 19.08 11.24
C SER A 140 15.93 17.73 11.77
N VAL A 141 15.29 16.96 10.91
CA VAL A 141 14.91 15.58 11.19
C VAL A 141 15.92 14.65 10.50
N THR A 142 16.43 13.70 11.26
CA THR A 142 17.39 12.70 10.77
C THR A 142 16.89 11.31 11.16
N VAL A 143 16.80 10.42 10.17
CA VAL A 143 16.49 9.00 10.37
C VAL A 143 17.64 8.16 9.83
N THR A 144 17.84 6.99 10.41
CA THR A 144 18.97 6.11 10.07
C THR A 144 18.51 4.67 9.79
N PRO A 145 17.58 4.47 8.82
CA PRO A 145 17.15 3.14 8.45
C PRO A 145 18.30 2.28 7.91
N THR A 146 18.07 0.99 7.82
CA THR A 146 18.93 0.08 7.07
C THR A 146 18.54 0.08 5.60
N LEU A 147 19.49 0.34 4.69
CA LEU A 147 19.30 0.19 3.25
C LEU A 147 19.65 -1.24 2.83
N VAL A 148 18.77 -1.87 2.08
CA VAL A 148 18.93 -3.26 1.59
C VAL A 148 18.77 -3.28 0.09
N GLY A 149 19.77 -3.83 -0.61
CA GLY A 149 19.70 -4.13 -2.04
C GLY A 149 19.44 -5.63 -2.26
N VAL A 150 18.46 -5.93 -3.08
CA VAL A 150 18.13 -7.31 -3.48
C VAL A 150 18.30 -7.42 -4.99
N PRO A 151 19.27 -8.21 -5.46
CA PRO A 151 19.50 -8.38 -6.89
C PRO A 151 18.31 -9.08 -7.54
N PRO A 152 18.07 -8.83 -8.82
CA PRO A 152 16.98 -9.42 -9.54
C PRO A 152 17.12 -10.95 -9.63
N THR A 153 15.97 -11.62 -9.70
CA THR A 153 15.93 -13.06 -9.95
C THR A 153 16.11 -13.39 -11.44
N ARG A 154 15.76 -12.46 -12.32
CA ARG A 154 15.90 -12.56 -13.77
C ARG A 154 16.89 -11.53 -14.26
N LYS A 155 17.66 -11.84 -15.31
CA LYS A 155 18.70 -10.96 -15.87
C LYS A 155 18.17 -9.62 -16.43
N GLU A 156 16.89 -9.59 -16.77
CA GLU A 156 16.21 -8.41 -17.36
C GLU A 156 15.64 -7.45 -16.32
N ASP A 157 15.58 -7.89 -15.05
CA ASP A 157 15.03 -7.08 -13.97
C ASP A 157 16.15 -6.25 -13.30
N GLU A 158 15.76 -5.16 -12.67
CA GLU A 158 16.67 -4.29 -11.92
C GLU A 158 16.78 -4.71 -10.45
N THR A 159 17.89 -4.32 -9.80
CA THR A 159 18.06 -4.46 -8.36
C THR A 159 16.99 -3.65 -7.64
N VAL A 160 16.27 -4.28 -6.72
CA VAL A 160 15.27 -3.59 -5.89
C VAL A 160 15.89 -3.18 -4.56
N THR A 161 15.71 -1.92 -4.19
CA THR A 161 16.22 -1.38 -2.94
C THR A 161 15.09 -1.08 -1.95
N PHE A 162 15.38 -1.28 -0.67
CA PHE A 162 14.45 -1.08 0.43
C PHE A 162 15.10 -0.31 1.57
N VAL A 163 14.30 0.46 2.31
CA VAL A 163 14.65 0.95 3.65
C VAL A 163 13.79 0.25 4.70
N THR A 164 14.41 -0.09 5.83
CA THR A 164 13.78 -0.87 6.89
C THR A 164 14.46 -0.67 8.24
N ASN A 165 13.73 -0.88 9.34
CA ASN A 165 14.27 -1.03 10.69
C ASN A 165 14.28 -2.49 11.16
N LEU A 166 13.90 -3.44 10.28
CA LEU A 166 14.00 -4.86 10.59
C LEU A 166 15.46 -5.30 10.73
N GLN A 167 15.70 -6.30 11.58
CA GLN A 167 17.05 -6.86 11.76
C GLN A 167 17.45 -7.71 10.55
N VAL A 168 18.34 -7.16 9.73
CA VAL A 168 18.86 -7.78 8.52
C VAL A 168 20.39 -7.70 8.48
N SER A 169 21.02 -8.64 7.78
CA SER A 169 22.48 -8.70 7.64
C SER A 169 22.87 -9.46 6.37
N ASP A 170 24.03 -9.16 5.83
CA ASP A 170 24.67 -9.84 4.70
C ASP A 170 26.00 -10.50 5.06
N SER A 171 26.38 -10.50 6.35
CA SER A 171 27.67 -10.93 6.88
C SER A 171 28.04 -12.40 6.55
N THR A 172 27.03 -13.25 6.37
CA THR A 172 27.21 -14.68 6.01
C THR A 172 26.20 -15.09 4.95
N LYS A 173 26.46 -16.20 4.25
CA LYS A 173 25.51 -16.78 3.29
C LYS A 173 24.14 -17.06 3.93
N ALA A 174 24.12 -17.55 5.17
CA ALA A 174 22.88 -17.81 5.91
C ALA A 174 22.15 -16.50 6.26
N ALA A 175 22.89 -15.45 6.64
CA ALA A 175 22.33 -14.12 6.91
C ALA A 175 21.71 -13.52 5.64
N ARG A 176 22.42 -13.54 4.51
CA ARG A 176 21.88 -13.09 3.21
C ARG A 176 20.61 -13.84 2.83
N GLY A 177 20.58 -15.15 3.02
CA GLY A 177 19.38 -15.96 2.79
C GLY A 177 18.18 -15.56 3.66
N ARG A 178 18.41 -15.21 4.95
CA ARG A 178 17.37 -14.68 5.84
C ARG A 178 16.90 -13.31 5.39
N THR A 179 17.82 -12.41 5.08
CA THR A 179 17.50 -11.05 4.58
C THR A 179 16.68 -11.12 3.29
N ARG A 180 17.06 -11.94 2.32
CA ARG A 180 16.30 -12.16 1.09
C ARG A 180 14.86 -12.64 1.38
N ARG A 181 14.69 -13.54 2.37
CA ARG A 181 13.36 -14.03 2.78
C ARG A 181 12.51 -12.92 3.42
N ILE A 182 13.13 -12.06 4.27
CA ILE A 182 12.45 -10.91 4.89
C ILE A 182 12.01 -9.93 3.79
N MET A 183 12.91 -9.56 2.88
CA MET A 183 12.58 -8.68 1.76
C MET A 183 11.50 -9.28 0.85
N GLY A 184 11.51 -10.60 0.66
CA GLY A 184 10.47 -11.32 -0.10
C GLY A 184 9.05 -11.15 0.47
N ARG A 185 8.90 -10.82 1.76
CA ARG A 185 7.58 -10.51 2.36
C ARG A 185 6.93 -9.28 1.72
N TYR A 186 7.72 -8.38 1.15
CA TYR A 186 7.22 -7.22 0.42
C TYR A 186 6.25 -7.60 -0.71
N ALA A 187 6.43 -8.78 -1.31
CA ALA A 187 5.52 -9.29 -2.33
C ALA A 187 4.07 -9.44 -1.84
N ARG A 188 3.85 -9.54 -0.51
CA ARG A 188 2.50 -9.57 0.09
C ARG A 188 1.71 -8.29 -0.21
N ARG A 189 2.40 -7.15 -0.38
CA ARG A 189 1.79 -5.87 -0.78
C ARG A 189 1.05 -5.96 -2.12
N TRP A 190 1.53 -6.75 -3.08
CA TRP A 190 0.90 -6.90 -4.41
C TRP A 190 -0.57 -7.35 -4.35
N GLY A 191 -0.98 -7.93 -3.25
CA GLY A 191 -2.38 -8.25 -3.06
C GLY A 191 -3.31 -7.05 -2.98
N ILE A 192 -2.82 -5.87 -2.56
CA ILE A 192 -3.59 -4.63 -2.51
C ILE A 192 -3.94 -4.16 -3.93
N GLU A 193 -3.03 -4.29 -4.89
CA GLU A 193 -3.28 -3.91 -6.28
C GLU A 193 -4.45 -4.72 -6.88
N ASN A 194 -4.54 -6.01 -6.54
CA ASN A 194 -5.67 -6.85 -6.93
C ASN A 194 -6.96 -6.46 -6.18
N SER A 195 -6.85 -6.09 -4.89
CA SER A 195 -7.98 -5.57 -4.11
C SER A 195 -8.55 -4.31 -4.74
N TYR A 196 -7.72 -3.38 -5.20
CA TYR A 196 -8.19 -2.18 -5.88
C TYR A 196 -8.97 -2.44 -7.17
N LYS A 197 -8.61 -3.48 -7.94
CA LYS A 197 -9.41 -3.88 -9.10
C LYS A 197 -10.81 -4.28 -8.65
N SER A 198 -10.90 -5.15 -7.64
CA SER A 198 -12.19 -5.59 -7.11
C SER A 198 -12.97 -4.46 -6.44
N ILE A 199 -12.34 -3.59 -5.65
CA ILE A 199 -13.00 -2.42 -5.06
C ILE A 199 -13.60 -1.52 -6.15
N LYS A 200 -12.90 -1.33 -7.28
CA LYS A 200 -13.41 -0.53 -8.39
C LYS A 200 -14.59 -1.19 -9.11
N ASP A 201 -14.73 -2.51 -9.07
CA ASP A 201 -15.91 -3.21 -9.59
C ASP A 201 -17.17 -2.93 -8.74
N PHE A 202 -16.99 -2.59 -7.45
CA PHE A 202 -18.06 -2.17 -6.54
C PHE A 202 -18.31 -0.67 -6.57
N LEU A 203 -17.42 0.13 -7.18
CA LEU A 203 -17.51 1.58 -7.16
C LEU A 203 -18.67 2.06 -8.04
N ALA A 204 -19.62 2.77 -7.42
CA ALA A 204 -20.72 3.39 -8.15
C ALA A 204 -20.20 4.52 -9.05
N TRP A 205 -20.75 4.58 -10.27
CA TRP A 205 -20.48 5.67 -11.18
C TRP A 205 -21.18 6.96 -10.72
N THR A 206 -20.50 8.10 -10.84
CA THR A 206 -21.07 9.39 -10.46
C THR A 206 -20.52 10.53 -11.29
N THR A 207 -21.39 11.48 -11.64
CA THR A 207 -21.02 12.77 -12.23
C THR A 207 -20.77 13.85 -11.18
N SER A 208 -20.97 13.56 -9.89
CA SER A 208 -20.82 14.55 -8.83
C SER A 208 -19.43 15.18 -8.80
N ARG A 209 -19.39 16.48 -8.62
CA ARG A 209 -18.17 17.29 -8.38
C ARG A 209 -17.87 17.44 -6.88
N ASN A 210 -18.77 16.97 -6.03
CA ASN A 210 -18.63 17.06 -4.59
C ASN A 210 -17.64 16.01 -4.08
N THR A 211 -16.59 16.48 -3.40
CA THR A 211 -15.54 15.62 -2.81
C THR A 211 -16.12 14.61 -1.82
N ALA A 212 -17.04 15.03 -0.94
CA ALA A 212 -17.62 14.13 0.06
C ALA A 212 -18.39 12.97 -0.59
N VAL A 213 -19.14 13.24 -1.65
CA VAL A 213 -19.87 12.21 -2.40
C VAL A 213 -18.91 11.18 -3.02
N ARG A 214 -17.80 11.64 -3.63
CA ARG A 214 -16.81 10.73 -4.23
C ARG A 214 -16.06 9.90 -3.19
N VAL A 215 -15.69 10.54 -2.08
CA VAL A 215 -15.05 9.83 -0.95
C VAL A 215 -16.02 8.83 -0.35
N PHE A 216 -17.29 9.19 -0.17
CA PHE A 216 -18.33 8.29 0.30
C PHE A 216 -18.50 7.08 -0.63
N TYR A 217 -18.62 7.28 -1.94
CA TYR A 217 -18.77 6.16 -2.87
C TYR A 217 -17.55 5.23 -2.88
N PHE A 218 -16.34 5.77 -2.78
CA PHE A 218 -15.16 4.93 -2.67
C PHE A 218 -15.15 4.15 -1.35
N GLY A 219 -15.47 4.79 -0.23
CA GLY A 219 -15.58 4.13 1.07
C GLY A 219 -16.65 3.05 1.08
N PHE A 220 -17.80 3.33 0.48
CA PHE A 220 -18.86 2.33 0.34
C PHE A 220 -18.44 1.13 -0.52
N ALA A 221 -17.68 1.38 -1.59
CA ALA A 221 -17.11 0.30 -2.40
C ALA A 221 -16.11 -0.56 -1.60
N VAL A 222 -15.31 0.04 -0.71
CA VAL A 222 -14.43 -0.68 0.23
C VAL A 222 -15.24 -1.56 1.17
N VAL A 223 -16.30 -1.02 1.77
CA VAL A 223 -17.19 -1.80 2.65
C VAL A 223 -17.82 -2.98 1.91
N LEU A 224 -18.33 -2.76 0.70
CA LEU A 224 -18.89 -3.85 -0.12
C LEU A 224 -17.84 -4.91 -0.47
N TYR A 225 -16.61 -4.49 -0.75
CA TYR A 225 -15.49 -5.40 -1.00
C TYR A 225 -15.19 -6.26 0.23
N ASP A 226 -15.09 -5.66 1.41
CA ASP A 226 -14.81 -6.38 2.64
C ASP A 226 -15.98 -7.31 3.02
N MET A 227 -17.23 -6.88 2.85
CA MET A 227 -18.40 -7.74 3.02
C MET A 227 -18.37 -8.94 2.06
N TRP A 228 -18.00 -8.75 0.80
CA TRP A 228 -17.83 -9.83 -0.14
C TRP A 228 -16.79 -10.85 0.31
N LEU A 229 -15.64 -10.40 0.83
CA LEU A 229 -14.60 -11.27 1.38
C LEU A 229 -15.10 -12.07 2.60
N VAL A 230 -15.88 -11.45 3.47
CA VAL A 230 -16.51 -12.14 4.63
C VAL A 230 -17.48 -13.22 4.13
N VAL A 231 -18.35 -12.89 3.19
CA VAL A 231 -19.30 -13.87 2.61
C VAL A 231 -18.56 -15.02 1.96
N ASP A 232 -17.52 -14.74 1.19
CA ASP A 232 -16.71 -15.79 0.56
C ASP A 232 -16.03 -16.69 1.60
N LEU A 233 -15.46 -16.09 2.66
CA LEU A 233 -14.86 -16.85 3.76
C LEU A 233 -15.89 -17.75 4.46
N LEU A 234 -17.08 -17.25 4.77
CA LEU A 234 -18.17 -18.03 5.38
C LEU A 234 -18.60 -19.19 4.49
N VAL A 235 -18.71 -18.97 3.18
CA VAL A 235 -19.00 -20.04 2.21
C VAL A 235 -17.88 -21.08 2.19
N GLN A 236 -16.63 -20.68 2.21
CA GLN A 236 -15.50 -21.64 2.25
C GLN A 236 -15.50 -22.46 3.54
N ILE A 237 -15.80 -21.85 4.69
CA ILE A 237 -15.92 -22.53 5.98
C ILE A 237 -17.12 -23.51 5.96
N SER A 238 -18.28 -23.06 5.49
CA SER A 238 -19.51 -23.89 5.47
C SER A 238 -19.39 -25.12 4.58
N LEU A 239 -18.61 -25.02 3.51
CA LEU A 239 -18.34 -26.15 2.60
C LEU A 239 -17.23 -27.08 3.11
N THR A 240 -16.64 -26.79 4.25
CA THR A 240 -15.52 -27.57 4.84
C THR A 240 -14.34 -27.76 3.86
N VAL A 241 -14.09 -26.74 3.03
CA VAL A 241 -13.04 -26.79 2.01
C VAL A 241 -11.81 -26.02 2.45
N LYS A 242 -10.65 -26.40 1.90
CA LYS A 242 -9.42 -25.65 2.14
C LYS A 242 -9.60 -24.20 1.68
N GLN A 243 -9.25 -23.26 2.55
CA GLN A 243 -9.23 -21.83 2.23
C GLN A 243 -8.28 -21.55 1.06
N ARG A 244 -8.66 -20.60 0.22
CA ARG A 244 -7.86 -20.17 -0.93
C ARG A 244 -8.00 -18.67 -1.15
N LEU A 245 -6.94 -18.06 -1.68
CA LEU A 245 -6.91 -16.62 -2.00
C LEU A 245 -7.91 -16.22 -3.10
N LYS A 246 -8.18 -17.12 -4.06
CA LYS A 246 -9.15 -16.84 -5.11
C LYS A 246 -10.55 -17.09 -4.57
N PRO A 247 -11.41 -16.07 -4.46
CA PRO A 247 -12.77 -16.21 -3.96
C PRO A 247 -13.57 -17.26 -4.75
N ARG A 248 -14.43 -18.00 -4.04
CA ARG A 248 -15.38 -18.95 -4.63
C ARG A 248 -16.65 -18.25 -5.09
N VAL A 249 -17.06 -17.23 -4.35
CA VAL A 249 -18.21 -16.39 -4.70
C VAL A 249 -17.75 -15.29 -5.66
N PRO A 250 -18.17 -15.27 -6.93
CA PRO A 250 -17.83 -14.17 -7.82
C PRO A 250 -18.39 -12.84 -7.31
N ALA A 251 -17.63 -11.75 -7.41
CA ALA A 251 -18.06 -10.42 -6.97
C ALA A 251 -19.40 -10.01 -7.61
N ARG A 252 -19.61 -10.35 -8.89
CA ARG A 252 -20.87 -10.09 -9.59
C ARG A 252 -22.07 -10.84 -8.97
N THR A 253 -21.86 -12.08 -8.54
CA THR A 253 -22.91 -12.85 -7.85
C THR A 253 -23.28 -12.21 -6.53
N PHE A 254 -22.27 -11.81 -5.74
CA PHE A 254 -22.50 -11.08 -4.50
C PHE A 254 -23.27 -9.78 -4.74
N LEU A 255 -22.87 -8.95 -5.71
CA LEU A 255 -23.58 -7.70 -6.05
C LEU A 255 -25.04 -7.95 -6.48
N ASN A 256 -25.30 -9.02 -7.21
CA ASN A 256 -26.68 -9.35 -7.61
C ASN A 256 -27.55 -9.72 -6.41
N ILE A 257 -26.98 -10.43 -5.42
CA ILE A 257 -27.68 -10.75 -4.17
C ILE A 257 -27.96 -9.44 -3.41
N VAL A 258 -26.97 -8.58 -3.19
CA VAL A 258 -27.13 -7.32 -2.48
C VAL A 258 -28.22 -6.45 -3.15
N ARG A 259 -28.21 -6.33 -4.47
CA ARG A 259 -29.23 -5.57 -5.22
C ARG A 259 -30.66 -6.13 -5.07
N LYS A 260 -30.77 -7.45 -4.97
CA LYS A 260 -32.08 -8.11 -4.82
C LYS A 260 -32.65 -7.91 -3.41
N GLU A 261 -31.78 -7.98 -2.39
CA GLU A 261 -32.17 -7.87 -0.98
C GLU A 261 -32.30 -6.40 -0.50
N MET A 262 -31.76 -5.46 -1.25
CA MET A 262 -31.88 -4.01 -1.00
C MET A 262 -32.64 -3.33 -2.16
N PRO A 263 -33.95 -3.59 -2.31
CA PRO A 263 -34.73 -2.94 -3.36
C PRO A 263 -34.73 -1.43 -3.13
N VAL A 264 -34.36 -0.68 -4.15
CA VAL A 264 -34.53 0.77 -4.16
C VAL A 264 -36.02 1.05 -4.22
N THR A 265 -36.61 1.51 -3.12
CA THR A 265 -37.97 2.06 -3.06
C THR A 265 -38.04 3.42 -3.72
#